data_6c3307c5211047a60a344a7a052fd37a
#
_entry.id   6c3307c5211047a60a344a7a052fd37a
#
_cell.length_a   1.000
_cell.length_b   1.000
_cell.length_c   1.000
_cell.angle_alpha   90.00
_cell.angle_beta   90.00
_cell.angle_gamma   90.00
#
_symmetry.space_group_name_H-M   'P 1'
#
loop_
_entity.id
_entity.type
_entity.pdbx_description
1 polymer ?
#
loop_
_entity_poly.entity_id
_entity_poly.type
_entity_poly.pdbx_seq_one_letter_code
_entity_poly.pdbx_strand_id
1 'polypeptide(L)'
;GDRRAGWAVLAGPALLLVHPIAALLVVGVLLGVPAWRRWSSERMAREELVAELPWLAGLVRLGVGAGLPVGQALHEAASRTSGPASEALADALARTRRGASLADAIEGLRPVLGEEGRPLVAALVASVRHGAPVGPALEAAAVDLRTRARRRAEIRARKVPVRMLFPLVTCILPAFILLSVVPMVGGALQQLGPGL
;
A
#
# COMPACT_ATOMS: atom_id res chain seq x y z
N GLY A 1 -55.11 -24.74 -12.52
CA GLY A 1 -54.60 -23.90 -11.41
C GLY A 1 -53.14 -24.18 -11.03
N ASP A 2 -52.42 -25.17 -11.64
CA ASP A 2 -51.22 -25.76 -11.03
C ASP A 2 -49.86 -25.20 -11.54
N ARG A 3 -49.88 -24.12 -12.29
CA ARG A 3 -48.62 -23.51 -12.76
C ARG A 3 -47.83 -22.77 -11.66
N ARG A 4 -48.51 -22.39 -10.55
CA ARG A 4 -47.88 -21.66 -9.43
C ARG A 4 -47.18 -22.59 -8.41
N ALA A 5 -47.61 -23.85 -8.31
CA ALA A 5 -47.02 -24.84 -7.40
C ALA A 5 -45.66 -25.33 -7.90
N GLY A 6 -45.44 -25.43 -9.21
CA GLY A 6 -44.18 -25.87 -9.80
C GLY A 6 -43.00 -24.90 -9.54
N TRP A 7 -43.28 -23.61 -9.48
CA TRP A 7 -42.25 -22.59 -9.22
C TRP A 7 -41.80 -22.58 -7.75
N ALA A 8 -42.68 -22.90 -6.82
CA ALA A 8 -42.37 -22.98 -5.39
C ALA A 8 -41.46 -24.18 -5.04
N VAL A 9 -41.62 -25.29 -5.74
CA VAL A 9 -40.81 -26.51 -5.54
C VAL A 9 -39.39 -26.37 -6.10
N LEU A 10 -39.20 -25.59 -7.16
CA LEU A 10 -37.88 -25.35 -7.77
C LEU A 10 -37.14 -24.14 -7.17
N ALA A 11 -37.89 -23.15 -6.66
CA ALA A 11 -37.30 -21.99 -6.01
C ALA A 11 -36.76 -22.32 -4.60
N GLY A 12 -37.36 -23.30 -3.92
CA GLY A 12 -36.94 -23.71 -2.56
C GLY A 12 -35.50 -24.19 -2.46
N PRO A 13 -35.07 -25.21 -3.20
CA PRO A 13 -33.69 -25.70 -3.13
C PRO A 13 -32.67 -24.69 -3.68
N ALA A 14 -33.01 -23.93 -4.70
CA ALA A 14 -32.12 -22.87 -5.21
C ALA A 14 -31.95 -21.74 -4.19
N LEU A 15 -33.00 -21.35 -3.48
CA LEU A 15 -32.95 -20.35 -2.40
C LEU A 15 -32.17 -20.85 -1.20
N LEU A 16 -32.28 -22.17 -0.87
CA LEU A 16 -31.56 -22.83 0.22
C LEU A 16 -30.06 -22.96 -0.06
N LEU A 17 -29.65 -23.09 -1.33
CA LEU A 17 -28.26 -23.16 -1.74
C LEU A 17 -27.59 -21.79 -1.84
N VAL A 18 -28.37 -20.78 -2.21
CA VAL A 18 -27.89 -19.37 -2.30
C VAL A 18 -27.65 -18.77 -0.91
N HIS A 19 -28.45 -19.18 0.09
CA HIS A 19 -28.36 -18.67 1.45
C HIS A 19 -27.01 -18.96 2.14
N PRO A 20 -26.45 -20.19 2.14
CA PRO A 20 -25.16 -20.44 2.76
C PRO A 20 -23.99 -19.81 2.00
N ILE A 21 -24.07 -19.71 0.66
CA ILE A 21 -23.03 -19.05 -0.14
C ILE A 21 -23.04 -17.53 0.12
N ALA A 22 -24.22 -16.92 0.19
CA ALA A 22 -24.34 -15.51 0.55
C ALA A 22 -23.87 -15.23 1.97
N ALA A 23 -24.18 -16.10 2.94
CA ALA A 23 -23.70 -15.99 4.31
C ALA A 23 -22.16 -16.14 4.38
N LEU A 24 -21.58 -17.06 3.64
CA LEU A 24 -20.11 -17.27 3.58
C LEU A 24 -19.41 -16.06 2.94
N LEU A 25 -19.99 -15.46 1.92
CA LEU A 25 -19.49 -14.22 1.30
C LEU A 25 -19.55 -13.04 2.27
N VAL A 26 -20.67 -12.87 2.98
CA VAL A 26 -20.83 -11.80 3.99
C VAL A 26 -19.83 -11.98 5.13
N VAL A 27 -19.67 -13.20 5.64
CA VAL A 27 -18.69 -13.51 6.69
C VAL A 27 -17.25 -13.30 6.19
N GLY A 28 -16.95 -13.71 4.95
CA GLY A 28 -15.64 -13.49 4.33
C GLY A 28 -15.32 -12.00 4.16
N VAL A 29 -16.31 -11.19 3.77
CA VAL A 29 -16.17 -9.72 3.67
C VAL A 29 -16.02 -9.09 5.06
N LEU A 30 -16.86 -9.48 6.04
CA LEU A 30 -16.80 -8.93 7.40
C LEU A 30 -15.49 -9.25 8.13
N LEU A 31 -14.92 -10.43 7.93
CA LEU A 31 -13.66 -10.82 8.54
C LEU A 31 -12.43 -10.36 7.72
N GLY A 32 -12.56 -10.27 6.39
CA GLY A 32 -11.47 -9.84 5.51
C GLY A 32 -11.23 -8.34 5.50
N VAL A 33 -12.28 -7.53 5.63
CA VAL A 33 -12.18 -6.05 5.60
C VAL A 33 -11.30 -5.48 6.71
N PRO A 34 -11.40 -5.88 8.01
CA PRO A 34 -10.56 -5.31 9.05
C PRO A 34 -9.08 -5.74 8.93
N ALA A 35 -8.82 -6.97 8.50
CA ALA A 35 -7.45 -7.45 8.25
C ALA A 35 -6.82 -6.72 7.06
N TRP A 36 -7.57 -6.53 5.99
CA TRP A 36 -7.12 -5.78 4.81
C TRP A 36 -6.91 -4.29 5.10
N ARG A 37 -7.76 -3.68 5.95
CA ARG A 37 -7.60 -2.27 6.38
C ARG A 37 -6.34 -2.06 7.20
N ARG A 38 -6.00 -2.94 8.13
CA ARG A 38 -4.74 -2.87 8.92
C ARG A 38 -3.53 -2.99 8.01
N TRP A 39 -3.53 -3.97 7.12
CA TRP A 39 -2.43 -4.18 6.18
C TRP A 39 -2.29 -3.03 5.15
N SER A 40 -3.41 -2.42 4.73
CA SER A 40 -3.39 -1.25 3.84
C SER A 40 -2.93 0.01 4.56
N SER A 41 -3.23 0.21 5.85
CA SER A 41 -2.78 1.40 6.60
C SER A 41 -1.26 1.40 6.82
N GLU A 42 -0.67 0.26 7.17
CA GLU A 42 0.79 0.15 7.31
C GLU A 42 1.51 0.35 5.97
N ARG A 43 0.93 -0.16 4.89
CA ARG A 43 1.47 0.08 3.54
C ARG A 43 1.37 1.54 3.13
N MET A 44 0.25 2.19 3.39
CA MET A 44 0.07 3.62 3.08
C MET A 44 1.04 4.48 3.86
N ALA A 45 1.20 4.25 5.17
CA ALA A 45 2.17 4.97 5.99
C ALA A 45 3.61 4.79 5.48
N ARG A 46 3.96 3.56 5.08
CA ARG A 46 5.28 3.30 4.49
C ARG A 46 5.45 3.92 3.10
N GLU A 47 4.40 3.95 2.28
CA GLU A 47 4.43 4.61 0.97
C GLU A 47 4.59 6.12 1.11
N GLU A 48 3.91 6.73 2.09
CA GLU A 48 4.01 8.14 2.42
C GLU A 48 5.42 8.50 2.89
N LEU A 49 5.98 7.73 3.84
CA LEU A 49 7.35 7.87 4.32
C LEU A 49 8.35 7.87 3.15
N VAL A 50 8.22 6.87 2.26
CA VAL A 50 9.15 6.75 1.13
C VAL A 50 8.96 7.87 0.10
N ALA A 51 7.75 8.37 -0.07
CA ALA A 51 7.47 9.50 -0.97
C ALA A 51 8.09 10.81 -0.47
N GLU A 52 8.25 10.97 0.84
CA GLU A 52 8.83 12.14 1.50
C GLU A 52 10.38 12.17 1.42
N LEU A 53 11.04 11.00 1.40
CA LEU A 53 12.50 10.87 1.43
C LEU A 53 13.24 11.71 0.37
N PRO A 54 12.82 11.77 -0.92
CA PRO A 54 13.54 12.57 -1.92
C PRO A 54 13.52 14.07 -1.62
N TRP A 55 12.44 14.56 -1.03
CA TRP A 55 12.30 15.96 -0.64
C TRP A 55 13.19 16.28 0.57
N LEU A 56 13.12 15.43 1.59
CA LEU A 56 13.96 15.52 2.79
C LEU A 56 15.45 15.50 2.44
N ALA A 57 15.89 14.55 1.61
CA ALA A 57 17.28 14.49 1.13
C ALA A 57 17.69 15.75 0.36
N GLY A 58 16.76 16.31 -0.44
CA GLY A 58 16.97 17.56 -1.16
C GLY A 58 17.20 18.74 -0.24
N LEU A 59 16.38 18.89 0.82
CA LEU A 59 16.53 19.95 1.81
C LEU A 59 17.84 19.85 2.60
N VAL A 60 18.19 18.64 3.05
CA VAL A 60 19.46 18.39 3.74
C VAL A 60 20.65 18.74 2.84
N ARG A 61 20.60 18.34 1.55
CA ARG A 61 21.62 18.70 0.56
C ARG A 61 21.77 20.20 0.39
N LEU A 62 20.65 20.93 0.30
CA LEU A 62 20.64 22.39 0.19
C LEU A 62 21.26 23.05 1.43
N GLY A 63 20.88 22.62 2.63
CA GLY A 63 21.42 23.12 3.87
C GLY A 63 22.92 22.93 3.97
N VAL A 64 23.40 21.72 3.70
CA VAL A 64 24.84 21.42 3.70
C VAL A 64 25.58 22.17 2.58
N GLY A 65 24.98 22.29 1.40
CA GLY A 65 25.52 23.08 0.28
C GLY A 65 25.62 24.58 0.59
N ALA A 66 24.75 25.08 1.46
CA ALA A 66 24.81 26.44 1.99
C ALA A 66 25.83 26.61 3.15
N GLY A 67 26.55 25.56 3.51
CA GLY A 67 27.56 25.58 4.58
C GLY A 67 27.05 25.27 5.97
N LEU A 68 25.77 24.85 6.13
CA LEU A 68 25.27 24.44 7.43
C LEU A 68 25.92 23.13 7.91
N PRO A 69 26.25 23.03 9.20
CA PRO A 69 26.60 21.75 9.80
C PRO A 69 25.49 20.71 9.59
N VAL A 70 25.85 19.44 9.42
CA VAL A 70 24.88 18.36 9.13
C VAL A 70 23.71 18.33 10.12
N GLY A 71 23.98 18.49 11.42
CA GLY A 71 22.93 18.52 12.45
C GLY A 71 21.95 19.67 12.28
N GLN A 72 22.42 20.86 11.88
CA GLN A 72 21.53 21.99 11.60
C GLN A 72 20.74 21.80 10.30
N ALA A 73 21.40 21.30 9.25
CA ALA A 73 20.73 20.98 8.00
C ALA A 73 19.60 19.96 8.18
N LEU A 74 19.81 18.93 9.02
CA LEU A 74 18.79 17.96 9.39
C LEU A 74 17.64 18.60 10.18
N HIS A 75 17.95 19.51 11.11
CA HIS A 75 16.93 20.21 11.89
C HIS A 75 16.07 21.10 10.99
N GLU A 76 16.67 21.87 10.10
CA GLU A 76 15.96 22.70 9.11
C GLU A 76 15.11 21.85 8.16
N ALA A 77 15.62 20.72 7.71
CA ALA A 77 14.85 19.81 6.87
C ALA A 77 13.62 19.27 7.61
N ALA A 78 13.79 18.81 8.86
CA ALA A 78 12.68 18.31 9.68
C ALA A 78 11.62 19.39 9.96
N SER A 79 12.03 20.64 10.19
CA SER A 79 11.08 21.74 10.49
C SER A 79 10.28 22.22 9.27
N ARG A 80 10.78 21.99 8.05
CA ARG A 80 10.17 22.41 6.78
C ARG A 80 9.38 21.33 6.08
N THR A 81 9.33 20.15 6.65
CA THR A 81 8.63 19.01 6.12
C THR A 81 7.65 18.49 7.18
N SER A 82 6.51 18.01 6.75
CA SER A 82 5.52 17.36 7.62
C SER A 82 5.25 15.96 7.07
N GLY A 83 5.34 14.94 7.95
CA GLY A 83 5.09 13.56 7.59
C GLY A 83 5.96 12.58 8.38
N PRO A 84 5.76 11.27 8.17
CA PRO A 84 6.37 10.24 9.01
C PRO A 84 7.91 10.22 8.95
N ALA A 85 8.53 10.62 7.84
CA ALA A 85 9.99 10.68 7.76
C ALA A 85 10.54 11.89 8.52
N SER A 86 9.86 13.04 8.46
CA SER A 86 10.26 14.23 9.22
C SER A 86 10.06 14.05 10.72
N GLU A 87 8.98 13.39 11.15
CA GLU A 87 8.73 13.05 12.55
C GLU A 87 9.83 12.11 13.09
N ALA A 88 10.17 11.05 12.35
CA ALA A 88 11.26 10.17 12.73
C ALA A 88 12.62 10.90 12.86
N LEU A 89 12.87 11.86 11.95
CA LEU A 89 14.08 12.69 12.01
C LEU A 89 14.05 13.63 13.21
N ALA A 90 12.93 14.26 13.51
CA ALA A 90 12.77 15.12 14.68
C ALA A 90 12.99 14.34 15.98
N ASP A 91 12.48 13.12 16.08
CA ASP A 91 12.70 12.22 17.21
C ASP A 91 14.17 11.81 17.35
N ALA A 92 14.87 11.55 16.25
CA ALA A 92 16.30 11.28 16.27
C ALA A 92 17.09 12.50 16.79
N LEU A 93 16.77 13.69 16.31
CA LEU A 93 17.39 14.94 16.77
C LEU A 93 17.06 15.24 18.24
N ALA A 94 15.86 14.89 18.71
CA ALA A 94 15.51 14.99 20.12
C ALA A 94 16.36 14.07 21.01
N ARG A 95 16.76 12.89 20.52
CA ARG A 95 17.72 12.00 21.20
C ARG A 95 19.10 12.64 21.31
N THR A 96 19.55 13.34 20.29
CA THR A 96 20.82 14.07 20.32
C THR A 96 20.81 15.18 21.38
N ARG A 97 19.71 15.92 21.51
CA ARG A 97 19.56 16.92 22.60
C ARG A 97 19.60 16.30 24.00
N ARG A 98 19.30 15.02 24.14
CA ARG A 98 19.41 14.25 25.40
C ARG A 98 20.77 13.60 25.63
N GLY A 99 21.76 13.89 24.79
CA GLY A 99 23.12 13.44 24.95
C GLY A 99 23.54 12.26 24.06
N ALA A 100 22.68 11.75 23.19
CA ALA A 100 23.09 10.75 22.20
C ALA A 100 24.01 11.37 21.13
N SER A 101 24.94 10.60 20.58
CA SER A 101 25.72 11.08 19.44
C SER A 101 24.83 11.29 18.21
N LEU A 102 25.12 12.31 17.42
CA LEU A 102 24.37 12.57 16.19
C LEU A 102 24.45 11.36 15.23
N ALA A 103 25.62 10.70 15.17
CA ALA A 103 25.79 9.51 14.33
C ALA A 103 24.88 8.36 14.75
N ASP A 104 24.77 8.09 16.06
CA ASP A 104 23.94 7.01 16.57
C ASP A 104 22.43 7.35 16.45
N ALA A 105 22.09 8.62 16.60
CA ALA A 105 20.73 9.09 16.37
C ALA A 105 20.29 8.88 14.90
N ILE A 106 21.17 9.21 13.94
CA ILE A 106 20.93 8.99 12.50
C ILE A 106 20.91 7.48 12.17
N GLU A 107 21.83 6.69 12.75
CA GLU A 107 21.86 5.22 12.56
C GLU A 107 20.53 4.59 13.02
N GLY A 108 19.95 5.11 14.11
CA GLY A 108 18.64 4.69 14.61
C GLY A 108 17.47 4.95 13.66
N LEU A 109 17.65 5.69 12.59
CA LEU A 109 16.63 5.89 11.54
C LEU A 109 16.55 4.72 10.55
N ARG A 110 17.57 3.84 10.49
CA ARG A 110 17.58 2.71 9.53
C ARG A 110 16.33 1.84 9.57
N PRO A 111 15.84 1.36 10.74
CA PRO A 111 14.66 0.52 10.78
C PRO A 111 13.40 1.26 10.36
N VAL A 112 13.33 2.57 10.63
CA VAL A 112 12.16 3.41 10.29
C VAL A 112 12.14 3.72 8.80
N LEU A 113 13.27 4.20 8.24
CA LEU A 113 13.37 4.58 6.83
C LEU A 113 13.49 3.36 5.89
N GLY A 114 13.83 2.19 6.43
CA GLY A 114 13.96 0.94 5.70
C GLY A 114 15.05 0.96 4.62
N GLU A 115 14.96 0.04 3.67
CA GLU A 115 15.94 -0.10 2.58
C GLU A 115 16.03 1.14 1.68
N GLU A 116 14.95 1.90 1.58
CA GLU A 116 14.88 3.10 0.73
C GLU A 116 15.71 4.24 1.31
N GLY A 117 15.67 4.44 2.62
CA GLY A 117 16.45 5.47 3.31
C GLY A 117 17.89 5.07 3.60
N ARG A 118 18.25 3.80 3.40
CA ARG A 118 19.58 3.27 3.71
C ARG A 118 20.76 4.06 3.09
N PRO A 119 20.74 4.44 1.79
CA PRO A 119 21.81 5.24 1.21
C PRO A 119 21.94 6.62 1.85
N LEU A 120 20.81 7.25 2.19
CA LEU A 120 20.77 8.55 2.86
C LEU A 120 21.39 8.46 4.26
N VAL A 121 20.94 7.49 5.06
CA VAL A 121 21.47 7.26 6.42
C VAL A 121 22.97 6.96 6.37
N ALA A 122 23.42 6.10 5.45
CA ALA A 122 24.82 5.75 5.30
C ALA A 122 25.68 6.97 4.96
N ALA A 123 25.24 7.82 4.03
CA ALA A 123 25.96 9.05 3.66
C ALA A 123 26.07 10.03 4.84
N LEU A 124 24.99 10.22 5.58
CA LEU A 124 24.96 11.11 6.74
C LEU A 124 25.85 10.59 7.89
N VAL A 125 25.79 9.30 8.21
CA VAL A 125 26.62 8.68 9.25
C VAL A 125 28.10 8.75 8.88
N ALA A 126 28.45 8.44 7.63
CA ALA A 126 29.82 8.53 7.15
C ALA A 126 30.39 9.95 7.29
N SER A 127 29.58 10.96 6.98
CA SER A 127 29.97 12.35 7.15
C SER A 127 30.18 12.74 8.61
N VAL A 128 29.23 12.41 9.48
CA VAL A 128 29.30 12.79 10.90
C VAL A 128 30.45 12.06 11.61
N ARG A 129 30.73 10.79 11.29
CA ARG A 129 31.81 9.99 11.93
C ARG A 129 33.17 10.28 11.37
N HIS A 130 33.26 10.50 10.06
CA HIS A 130 34.57 10.50 9.37
C HIS A 130 34.90 11.85 8.70
N GLY A 131 34.02 12.86 8.83
CA GLY A 131 34.21 14.13 8.13
C GLY A 131 34.16 14.01 6.60
N ALA A 132 33.61 12.94 6.07
CA ALA A 132 33.51 12.71 4.64
C ALA A 132 32.71 13.83 3.95
N PRO A 133 33.07 14.23 2.71
CA PRO A 133 32.30 15.24 1.98
C PRO A 133 30.88 14.75 1.71
N VAL A 134 29.91 15.34 2.41
CA VAL A 134 28.48 14.93 2.37
C VAL A 134 27.85 15.25 1.04
N GLY A 135 28.27 16.35 0.40
CA GLY A 135 27.61 16.88 -0.80
C GLY A 135 27.43 15.84 -1.91
N PRO A 136 28.50 15.25 -2.43
CA PRO A 136 28.39 14.24 -3.49
C PRO A 136 27.61 13.00 -3.08
N ALA A 137 27.76 12.53 -1.83
CA ALA A 137 27.06 11.36 -1.32
C ALA A 137 25.54 11.63 -1.17
N LEU A 138 25.15 12.80 -0.67
CA LEU A 138 23.74 13.22 -0.60
C LEU A 138 23.14 13.44 -1.98
N GLU A 139 23.92 13.97 -2.92
CA GLU A 139 23.46 14.13 -4.30
C GLU A 139 23.15 12.78 -4.95
N ALA A 140 24.05 11.83 -4.84
CA ALA A 140 23.86 10.47 -5.33
C ALA A 140 22.64 9.80 -4.67
N ALA A 141 22.47 9.94 -3.35
CA ALA A 141 21.33 9.42 -2.62
C ALA A 141 20.00 10.10 -3.06
N ALA A 142 20.00 11.42 -3.25
CA ALA A 142 18.82 12.15 -3.69
C ALA A 142 18.41 11.79 -5.13
N VAL A 143 19.36 11.61 -6.03
CA VAL A 143 19.12 11.16 -7.42
C VAL A 143 18.56 9.74 -7.43
N ASP A 144 19.12 8.82 -6.65
CA ASP A 144 18.65 7.43 -6.53
C ASP A 144 17.20 7.39 -6.00
N LEU A 145 16.91 8.14 -4.91
CA LEU A 145 15.57 8.24 -4.35
C LEU A 145 14.54 8.78 -5.37
N ARG A 146 14.89 9.83 -6.12
CA ARG A 146 14.01 10.38 -7.17
C ARG A 146 13.77 9.38 -8.30
N THR A 147 14.81 8.66 -8.70
CA THR A 147 14.72 7.65 -9.76
C THR A 147 13.82 6.50 -9.33
N ARG A 148 13.96 6.02 -8.09
CA ARG A 148 13.07 5.00 -7.51
C ARG A 148 11.64 5.48 -7.39
N ALA A 149 11.42 6.73 -6.97
CA ALA A 149 10.09 7.33 -6.89
C ALA A 149 9.40 7.37 -8.26
N ARG A 150 10.12 7.80 -9.33
CA ARG A 150 9.60 7.80 -10.71
C ARG A 150 9.24 6.39 -11.18
N ARG A 151 10.14 5.41 -11.00
CA ARG A 151 9.87 4.00 -11.38
C ARG A 151 8.64 3.43 -10.67
N ARG A 152 8.43 3.77 -9.40
CA ARG A 152 7.23 3.36 -8.67
C ARG A 152 5.96 4.00 -9.22
N ALA A 153 5.99 5.27 -9.57
CA ALA A 153 4.86 5.95 -10.21
C ALA A 153 4.50 5.30 -11.55
N GLU A 154 5.50 4.97 -12.38
CA GLU A 154 5.31 4.26 -13.64
C GLU A 154 4.71 2.85 -13.45
N ILE A 155 5.21 2.07 -12.48
CA ILE A 155 4.69 0.74 -12.17
C ILE A 155 3.24 0.83 -11.67
N ARG A 156 2.89 1.85 -10.87
CA ARG A 156 1.51 2.07 -10.42
C ARG A 156 0.60 2.41 -11.60
N ALA A 157 1.03 3.30 -12.49
CA ALA A 157 0.28 3.67 -13.68
C ALA A 157 -0.02 2.45 -14.57
N ARG A 158 0.94 1.55 -14.76
CA ARG A 158 0.77 0.32 -15.54
C ARG A 158 -0.20 -0.71 -14.90
N LYS A 159 -0.42 -0.65 -13.60
CA LYS A 159 -1.33 -1.57 -12.88
C LYS A 159 -2.80 -1.14 -12.92
N VAL A 160 -3.08 0.10 -13.27
CA VAL A 160 -4.45 0.65 -13.30
C VAL A 160 -5.36 -0.11 -14.26
N PRO A 161 -4.99 -0.35 -15.55
CA PRO A 161 -5.88 -1.05 -16.48
C PRO A 161 -6.18 -2.49 -16.06
N VAL A 162 -5.23 -3.19 -15.46
CA VAL A 162 -5.42 -4.57 -14.97
C VAL A 162 -6.39 -4.62 -13.79
N ARG A 163 -6.35 -3.61 -12.91
CA ARG A 163 -7.29 -3.52 -11.77
C ARG A 163 -8.73 -3.26 -12.19
N MET A 164 -8.95 -2.63 -13.33
CA MET A 164 -10.30 -2.40 -13.86
C MET A 164 -10.92 -3.65 -14.49
N LEU A 165 -10.11 -4.62 -14.93
CA LEU A 165 -10.60 -5.89 -15.45
C LEU A 165 -11.16 -6.81 -14.34
N PHE A 166 -10.62 -6.73 -13.12
CA PHE A 166 -11.02 -7.61 -12.03
C PHE A 166 -12.52 -7.49 -11.65
N PRO A 167 -13.07 -6.30 -11.37
CA PRO A 167 -14.51 -6.18 -11.09
C PRO A 167 -15.38 -6.56 -12.29
N LEU A 168 -14.91 -6.27 -13.50
CA LEU A 168 -15.63 -6.64 -14.73
C LEU A 168 -15.78 -8.16 -14.85
N VAL A 169 -14.68 -8.91 -14.71
CA VAL A 169 -14.70 -10.38 -14.76
C VAL A 169 -15.52 -10.96 -13.61
N THR A 170 -15.39 -10.42 -12.40
CA THR A 170 -16.10 -10.90 -11.22
C THR A 170 -17.61 -10.69 -11.30
N CYS A 171 -18.08 -9.66 -12.03
CA CYS A 171 -19.52 -9.42 -12.25
C CYS A 171 -20.06 -10.19 -13.46
N ILE A 172 -19.28 -10.27 -14.56
CA ILE A 172 -19.75 -10.91 -15.79
C ILE A 172 -19.80 -12.43 -15.65
N LEU A 173 -18.81 -13.04 -15.00
CA LEU A 173 -18.72 -14.51 -14.86
C LEU A 173 -19.96 -15.11 -14.16
N PRO A 174 -20.37 -14.64 -12.97
CA PRO A 174 -21.57 -15.17 -12.32
C PRO A 174 -22.85 -14.82 -13.09
N ALA A 175 -22.93 -13.65 -13.70
CA ALA A 175 -24.09 -13.28 -14.52
C ALA A 175 -24.24 -14.19 -15.74
N PHE A 176 -23.14 -14.51 -16.42
CA PHE A 176 -23.14 -15.43 -17.55
C PHE A 176 -23.53 -16.88 -17.14
N ILE A 177 -23.01 -17.37 -16.02
CA ILE A 177 -23.36 -18.68 -15.48
C ILE A 177 -24.88 -18.76 -15.18
N LEU A 178 -25.42 -17.74 -14.50
CA LEU A 178 -26.85 -17.67 -14.20
C LEU A 178 -27.72 -17.64 -15.46
N LEU A 179 -27.31 -16.85 -16.46
CA LEU A 179 -28.09 -16.69 -17.69
C LEU A 179 -28.05 -17.93 -18.59
N SER A 180 -26.95 -18.68 -18.55
CA SER A 180 -26.76 -19.89 -19.39
C SER A 180 -27.23 -21.15 -18.72
N VAL A 181 -26.94 -21.35 -17.45
CA VAL A 181 -27.23 -22.60 -16.73
C VAL A 181 -28.66 -22.69 -16.26
N VAL A 182 -29.26 -21.58 -15.81
CA VAL A 182 -30.63 -21.57 -15.29
C VAL A 182 -31.66 -21.97 -16.35
N PRO A 183 -31.67 -21.43 -17.58
CA PRO A 183 -32.64 -21.85 -18.59
C PRO A 183 -32.38 -23.29 -19.09
N MET A 184 -31.12 -23.74 -19.16
CA MET A 184 -30.77 -25.07 -19.58
C MET A 184 -31.27 -26.15 -18.59
N VAL A 185 -31.06 -25.91 -17.30
CA VAL A 185 -31.57 -26.80 -16.24
C VAL A 185 -33.09 -26.74 -16.14
N GLY A 186 -33.69 -25.56 -16.27
CA GLY A 186 -35.14 -25.39 -16.29
C GLY A 186 -35.81 -26.11 -17.46
N GLY A 187 -35.22 -26.09 -18.64
CA GLY A 187 -35.70 -26.81 -19.81
C GLY A 187 -35.60 -28.33 -19.68
N ALA A 188 -34.46 -28.83 -19.12
CA ALA A 188 -34.25 -30.24 -18.88
C ALA A 188 -35.24 -30.81 -17.84
N LEU A 189 -35.55 -30.09 -16.79
CA LEU A 189 -36.52 -30.48 -15.77
C LEU A 189 -37.99 -30.47 -16.30
N GLN A 190 -38.33 -29.59 -17.23
CA GLN A 190 -39.63 -29.60 -17.87
C GLN A 190 -39.87 -30.81 -18.79
N GLN A 191 -38.79 -31.36 -19.37
CA GLN A 191 -38.89 -32.55 -20.20
C GLN A 191 -39.02 -33.85 -19.39
N LEU A 192 -38.59 -33.85 -18.12
CA LEU A 192 -38.69 -34.99 -17.20
C LEU A 192 -40.05 -35.03 -16.46
N GLY A 193 -40.87 -33.98 -16.56
CA GLY A 193 -42.10 -33.82 -15.80
C GLY A 193 -43.45 -34.21 -16.44
N PRO A 194 -43.61 -34.75 -17.68
CA PRO A 194 -44.89 -35.20 -18.19
C PRO A 194 -45.00 -36.73 -18.25
N GLY A 195 -44.53 -37.45 -17.23
CA GLY A 195 -44.51 -38.90 -17.23
C GLY A 195 -44.85 -39.61 -15.90
N LEU A 196 -45.77 -39.01 -15.07
CA LEU A 196 -46.42 -39.69 -13.95
C LEU A 196 -47.85 -39.21 -13.81
#